data_7a3601c0016a40d910540206c5c7700f
#
_entry.id   7a3601c0016a40d910540206c5c7700f
#
_cell.length_a   1.000
_cell.length_b   1.000
_cell.length_c   1.000
_cell.angle_alpha   90.00
_cell.angle_beta   90.00
_cell.angle_gamma   90.00
#
_symmetry.space_group_name_H-M   'P 1'
#
loop_
_entity.id
_entity.type
_entity.pdbx_description
1 polymer ?
#
loop_
_entity_poly.entity_id
_entity_poly.type
_entity_poly.pdbx_seq_one_letter_code
_entity_poly.pdbx_strand_id
1 'polypeptide(L)'
;MQNNTIIIDVRFRLNDEDAGRKMYLESHLPGAVYLDLNKDLSGRAEKHGGSHPLPDFDLFVKKLGNIGIDNDTTVIIYDEGNDMFAARLWWLLEAIGHSKVYILEGGLNGWVEAGNAITSEIPALQSKNYKAKFQEDKIVDMKTVREKVAVGTKLIDSRTEDRYLGDFEPLYSKAGHIPGAKNYSWRAVLSENGEWLKGKALEEHFSDLDKDEEIIVSCGYGVSACVNILALKGLGYKNIKLYPGSFSDWISHDENEIELGED
;
A
#
# COMPACT_ATOMS: atom_id res chain seq x y z
N MET A 1 23.65 20.73 10.64
CA MET A 1 22.19 20.70 10.39
C MET A 1 21.71 19.33 10.78
N GLN A 2 20.83 19.21 11.77
CA GLN A 2 20.20 17.90 12.06
C GLN A 2 19.42 17.51 10.80
N ASN A 3 19.70 16.31 10.27
CA ASN A 3 18.93 15.78 9.16
C ASN A 3 17.47 15.65 9.60
N ASN A 4 16.56 16.44 9.00
CA ASN A 4 15.12 16.37 9.24
C ASN A 4 14.55 15.12 8.52
N THR A 5 15.01 13.94 8.94
CA THR A 5 14.65 12.64 8.35
C THR A 5 14.12 11.73 9.44
N ILE A 6 12.99 11.09 9.18
CA ILE A 6 12.40 10.03 10.01
C ILE A 6 12.39 8.74 9.19
N ILE A 7 12.87 7.67 9.80
CA ILE A 7 12.83 6.31 9.24
C ILE A 7 11.67 5.57 9.89
N ILE A 8 10.85 4.87 9.10
CA ILE A 8 9.67 4.17 9.60
C ILE A 8 9.74 2.68 9.23
N ASP A 9 9.66 1.84 10.25
CA ASP A 9 9.49 0.40 10.13
C ASP A 9 7.99 0.08 10.07
N VAL A 10 7.57 -0.60 9.00
CA VAL A 10 6.18 -1.04 8.83
C VAL A 10 6.07 -2.55 8.62
N ARG A 11 7.06 -3.31 9.11
CA ARG A 11 7.01 -4.78 9.04
C ARG A 11 5.76 -5.31 9.74
N PHE A 12 5.10 -6.28 9.10
CA PHE A 12 3.84 -6.83 9.57
C PHE A 12 3.69 -8.29 9.14
N ARG A 13 2.85 -9.04 9.86
CA ARG A 13 2.41 -10.39 9.50
C ARG A 13 0.90 -10.47 9.56
N LEU A 14 0.26 -10.88 8.46
CA LEU A 14 -1.20 -10.98 8.38
C LEU A 14 -1.80 -12.03 9.33
N ASN A 15 -1.02 -13.02 9.72
CA ASN A 15 -1.43 -14.12 10.61
C ASN A 15 -0.99 -13.96 12.08
N ASP A 16 -0.26 -12.89 12.42
CA ASP A 16 0.13 -12.54 13.81
C ASP A 16 0.21 -11.01 13.94
N GLU A 17 -0.83 -10.41 14.49
CA GLU A 17 -0.97 -8.95 14.64
C GLU A 17 0.14 -8.29 15.47
N ASP A 18 0.79 -9.02 16.37
CA ASP A 18 1.86 -8.51 17.20
C ASP A 18 3.26 -8.75 16.63
N ALA A 19 3.38 -9.56 15.58
CA ALA A 19 4.68 -9.95 15.03
C ALA A 19 5.51 -8.74 14.58
N GLY A 20 4.92 -7.77 13.89
CA GLY A 20 5.62 -6.58 13.41
C GLY A 20 6.25 -5.79 14.55
N ARG A 21 5.49 -5.56 15.61
CA ARG A 21 6.00 -4.87 16.81
C ARG A 21 7.09 -5.68 17.53
N LYS A 22 6.94 -7.01 17.65
CA LYS A 22 7.97 -7.87 18.23
C LYS A 22 9.27 -7.80 17.43
N MET A 23 9.20 -7.95 16.10
CA MET A 23 10.34 -7.82 15.20
C MET A 23 11.05 -6.46 15.34
N TYR A 24 10.28 -5.36 15.42
CA TYR A 24 10.85 -4.03 15.64
C TYR A 24 11.59 -3.93 16.99
N LEU A 25 11.01 -4.44 18.07
CA LEU A 25 11.65 -4.43 19.40
C LEU A 25 12.91 -5.30 19.48
N GLU A 26 12.97 -6.37 18.70
CA GLU A 26 14.15 -7.22 18.61
C GLU A 26 15.26 -6.53 17.81
N SER A 27 14.94 -5.98 16.64
CA SER A 27 15.93 -5.29 15.81
C SER A 27 15.26 -4.42 14.73
N HIS A 28 15.81 -3.24 14.49
CA HIS A 28 15.38 -2.31 13.47
C HIS A 28 16.54 -1.42 12.99
N LEU A 29 16.33 -0.62 11.94
CA LEU A 29 17.32 0.36 11.49
C LEU A 29 17.54 1.44 12.56
N PRO A 30 18.80 1.87 12.80
CA PRO A 30 19.09 2.91 13.80
C PRO A 30 18.24 4.16 13.59
N GLY A 31 17.54 4.57 14.66
CA GLY A 31 16.65 5.75 14.64
C GLY A 31 15.28 5.52 14.00
N ALA A 32 14.95 4.31 13.57
CA ALA A 32 13.64 4.00 13.01
C ALA A 32 12.55 3.98 14.11
N VAL A 33 11.34 4.38 13.71
CA VAL A 33 10.10 4.26 14.51
C VAL A 33 9.17 3.24 13.88
N TYR A 34 8.33 2.60 14.68
CA TYR A 34 7.38 1.60 14.20
C TYR A 34 5.98 2.17 13.99
N LEU A 35 5.37 1.86 12.85
CA LEU A 35 3.94 2.03 12.61
C LEU A 35 3.30 0.69 12.23
N ASP A 36 2.19 0.39 12.88
CA ASP A 36 1.45 -0.87 12.75
C ASP A 36 0.37 -0.77 11.68
N LEU A 37 0.26 -1.78 10.81
CA LEU A 37 -0.75 -1.79 9.75
C LEU A 37 -2.17 -1.65 10.30
N ASN A 38 -2.52 -2.43 11.32
CA ASN A 38 -3.87 -2.45 11.88
C ASN A 38 -4.17 -1.22 12.75
N LYS A 39 -3.20 -0.79 13.56
CA LYS A 39 -3.41 0.24 14.60
C LYS A 39 -3.18 1.66 14.11
N ASP A 40 -2.26 1.83 13.14
CA ASP A 40 -1.81 3.14 12.68
C ASP A 40 -2.14 3.43 11.21
N LEU A 41 -2.15 2.39 10.34
CA LEU A 41 -2.32 2.54 8.90
C LEU A 41 -3.69 2.07 8.39
N SER A 42 -4.55 1.59 9.28
CA SER A 42 -5.92 1.16 8.95
C SER A 42 -6.91 1.68 9.97
N GLY A 43 -8.16 1.84 9.53
CA GLY A 43 -9.31 2.03 10.39
C GLY A 43 -9.84 0.70 10.92
N ARG A 44 -10.89 0.77 11.74
CA ARG A 44 -11.57 -0.43 12.23
C ARG A 44 -12.32 -1.10 11.08
N ALA A 45 -12.10 -2.40 10.90
CA ALA A 45 -12.89 -3.18 9.95
C ALA A 45 -14.35 -3.32 10.44
N GLU A 46 -15.29 -3.13 9.52
CA GLU A 46 -16.73 -3.28 9.72
C GLU A 46 -17.28 -4.29 8.73
N LYS A 47 -18.62 -4.42 8.64
CA LYS A 47 -19.26 -5.33 7.66
C LYS A 47 -18.87 -4.96 6.22
N HIS A 48 -18.78 -3.67 5.92
CA HIS A 48 -18.44 -3.11 4.62
C HIS A 48 -17.21 -2.21 4.76
N GLY A 49 -16.57 -1.84 3.63
CA GLY A 49 -15.38 -1.00 3.61
C GLY A 49 -14.06 -1.77 3.59
N GLY A 50 -14.11 -3.11 3.64
CA GLY A 50 -12.96 -3.98 3.52
C GLY A 50 -12.25 -4.30 4.83
N SER A 51 -11.26 -5.21 4.77
CA SER A 51 -10.58 -5.76 5.95
C SER A 51 -9.52 -4.80 6.53
N HIS A 52 -8.98 -3.88 5.71
CA HIS A 52 -8.03 -2.84 6.12
C HIS A 52 -8.47 -1.48 5.55
N PRO A 53 -9.62 -0.93 6.02
CA PRO A 53 -10.11 0.36 5.54
C PRO A 53 -9.06 1.46 5.79
N LEU A 54 -9.24 2.61 5.16
CA LEU A 54 -8.36 3.75 5.42
C LEU A 54 -8.48 4.19 6.88
N PRO A 55 -7.38 4.65 7.50
CA PRO A 55 -7.43 5.21 8.85
C PRO A 55 -8.25 6.51 8.88
N ASP A 56 -8.69 6.88 10.07
CA ASP A 56 -9.10 8.27 10.31
C ASP A 56 -7.90 9.18 10.05
N PHE A 57 -8.02 10.06 9.06
CA PHE A 57 -6.90 10.89 8.62
C PHE A 57 -6.49 11.96 9.64
N ASP A 58 -7.40 12.44 10.47
CA ASP A 58 -7.06 13.40 11.55
C ASP A 58 -6.22 12.71 12.63
N LEU A 59 -6.60 11.48 12.99
CA LEU A 59 -5.81 10.67 13.93
C LEU A 59 -4.46 10.27 13.33
N PHE A 60 -4.43 9.92 12.05
CA PHE A 60 -3.19 9.59 11.33
C PHE A 60 -2.23 10.79 11.28
N VAL A 61 -2.71 11.97 10.92
CA VAL A 61 -1.94 13.23 10.91
C VAL A 61 -1.39 13.56 12.29
N LYS A 62 -2.22 13.43 13.34
CA LYS A 62 -1.79 13.62 14.72
C LYS A 62 -0.69 12.63 15.12
N LYS A 63 -0.83 11.37 14.71
CA LYS A 63 0.20 10.32 14.93
C LYS A 63 1.51 10.68 14.28
N LEU A 64 1.50 11.13 13.01
CA LEU A 64 2.70 11.59 12.30
C LEU A 64 3.38 12.75 13.04
N GLY A 65 2.63 13.75 13.48
CA GLY A 65 3.17 14.84 14.28
C GLY A 65 3.82 14.36 15.58
N ASN A 66 3.20 13.42 16.29
CA ASN A 66 3.73 12.87 17.53
C ASN A 66 5.07 12.12 17.35
N ILE A 67 5.30 11.53 16.19
CA ILE A 67 6.57 10.86 15.85
C ILE A 67 7.59 11.79 15.17
N GLY A 68 7.34 13.11 15.19
CA GLY A 68 8.30 14.11 14.73
C GLY A 68 8.23 14.46 13.25
N ILE A 69 7.14 14.15 12.56
CA ILE A 69 6.96 14.46 11.15
C ILE A 69 6.19 15.77 10.99
N ASP A 70 6.74 16.70 10.20
CA ASP A 70 6.10 17.89 9.66
C ASP A 70 6.17 17.88 8.13
N ASN A 71 5.67 18.92 7.47
CA ASN A 71 5.64 19.01 6.02
C ASN A 71 7.04 19.08 5.35
N ASP A 72 8.08 19.40 6.13
CA ASP A 72 9.47 19.48 5.66
C ASP A 72 10.29 18.22 5.96
N THR A 73 9.77 17.30 6.73
CA THR A 73 10.45 16.07 7.12
C THR A 73 10.60 15.15 5.91
N THR A 74 11.77 14.59 5.71
CA THR A 74 11.99 13.48 4.78
C THR A 74 11.59 12.19 5.49
N VAL A 75 10.70 11.40 4.89
CA VAL A 75 10.27 10.11 5.43
C VAL A 75 10.86 8.99 4.58
N ILE A 76 11.56 8.07 5.23
CA ILE A 76 12.07 6.84 4.63
C ILE A 76 11.33 5.66 5.25
N ILE A 77 10.67 4.87 4.42
CA ILE A 77 9.84 3.75 4.86
C ILE A 77 10.53 2.44 4.48
N TYR A 78 10.43 1.44 5.34
CA TYR A 78 10.85 0.10 4.98
C TYR A 78 9.96 -0.98 5.60
N ASP A 79 9.89 -2.12 4.92
CA ASP A 79 9.44 -3.39 5.48
C ASP A 79 10.57 -4.44 5.39
N GLU A 80 10.27 -5.71 5.14
CA GLU A 80 11.33 -6.73 5.00
C GLU A 80 12.00 -6.75 3.63
N GLY A 81 11.45 -6.04 2.63
CA GLY A 81 11.98 -5.95 1.27
C GLY A 81 11.02 -6.44 0.18
N ASN A 82 9.74 -6.68 0.49
CA ASN A 82 8.69 -6.90 -0.51
C ASN A 82 7.84 -5.65 -0.78
N ASP A 83 8.07 -4.60 -0.02
CA ASP A 83 7.52 -3.25 -0.12
C ASP A 83 5.98 -3.13 -0.08
N MET A 84 5.26 -4.20 0.23
CA MET A 84 3.79 -4.19 0.25
C MET A 84 3.24 -3.27 1.36
N PHE A 85 3.80 -3.36 2.57
CA PHE A 85 3.37 -2.52 3.70
C PHE A 85 4.00 -1.13 3.61
N ALA A 86 5.23 -1.04 3.08
CA ALA A 86 5.90 0.23 2.81
C ALA A 86 5.13 1.06 1.78
N ALA A 87 4.64 0.45 0.70
CA ALA A 87 3.81 1.11 -0.30
C ALA A 87 2.47 1.60 0.26
N ARG A 88 1.87 0.87 1.24
CA ARG A 88 0.65 1.33 1.91
C ARG A 88 0.89 2.64 2.68
N LEU A 89 1.93 2.73 3.48
CA LEU A 89 2.26 3.97 4.20
C LEU A 89 2.66 5.08 3.23
N TRP A 90 3.45 4.77 2.19
CA TRP A 90 3.79 5.71 1.14
C TRP A 90 2.53 6.32 0.52
N TRP A 91 1.54 5.50 0.17
CA TRP A 91 0.28 5.97 -0.41
C TRP A 91 -0.52 6.85 0.56
N LEU A 92 -0.59 6.48 1.85
CA LEU A 92 -1.26 7.30 2.87
C LEU A 92 -0.61 8.68 3.01
N LEU A 93 0.71 8.77 2.98
CA LEU A 93 1.45 10.04 3.01
C LEU A 93 1.17 10.87 1.75
N GLU A 94 1.15 10.26 0.59
CA GLU A 94 0.76 10.90 -0.66
C GLU A 94 -0.68 11.44 -0.60
N ALA A 95 -1.62 10.67 -0.04
CA ALA A 95 -3.03 11.06 0.07
C ALA A 95 -3.23 12.30 0.97
N ILE A 96 -2.34 12.54 1.92
CA ILE A 96 -2.35 13.75 2.75
C ILE A 96 -1.41 14.86 2.23
N GLY A 97 -0.85 14.68 1.02
CA GLY A 97 -0.02 15.70 0.36
C GLY A 97 1.43 15.76 0.83
N HIS A 98 1.97 14.69 1.44
CA HIS A 98 3.39 14.61 1.80
C HIS A 98 4.22 14.20 0.59
N SER A 99 5.18 15.03 0.18
CA SER A 99 5.95 14.84 -1.05
C SER A 99 7.37 14.28 -0.85
N LYS A 100 7.91 14.36 0.37
CA LYS A 100 9.28 13.93 0.69
C LYS A 100 9.27 12.53 1.28
N VAL A 101 8.74 11.56 0.56
CA VAL A 101 8.58 10.18 1.00
C VAL A 101 9.28 9.22 0.06
N TYR A 102 10.03 8.28 0.63
CA TYR A 102 10.84 7.29 -0.08
C TYR A 102 10.68 5.92 0.56
N ILE A 103 10.80 4.87 -0.24
CA ILE A 103 10.89 3.49 0.25
C ILE A 103 12.34 3.04 0.13
N LEU A 104 12.86 2.39 1.18
CA LEU A 104 14.20 1.82 1.18
C LEU A 104 14.21 0.53 0.36
N GLU A 105 14.84 0.55 -0.80
CA GLU A 105 14.96 -0.61 -1.67
C GLU A 105 15.62 -1.79 -0.93
N GLY A 106 15.04 -2.98 -1.03
CA GLY A 106 15.47 -4.18 -0.31
C GLY A 106 15.07 -4.22 1.17
N GLY A 107 14.50 -3.16 1.70
CA GLY A 107 14.01 -3.09 3.08
C GLY A 107 15.05 -3.45 4.13
N LEU A 108 14.61 -4.08 5.25
CA LEU A 108 15.51 -4.53 6.30
C LEU A 108 16.48 -5.62 5.80
N ASN A 109 16.02 -6.53 4.95
CA ASN A 109 16.86 -7.62 4.47
C ASN A 109 18.04 -7.08 3.66
N GLY A 110 17.80 -6.22 2.67
CA GLY A 110 18.87 -5.59 1.88
C GLY A 110 19.81 -4.73 2.74
N TRP A 111 19.28 -4.04 3.76
CA TRP A 111 20.10 -3.29 4.71
C TRP A 111 21.10 -4.17 5.47
N VAL A 112 20.64 -5.33 5.97
CA VAL A 112 21.46 -6.29 6.70
C VAL A 112 22.45 -6.99 5.79
N GLU A 113 22.03 -7.41 4.59
CA GLU A 113 22.90 -8.03 3.57
C GLU A 113 24.03 -7.12 3.13
N ALA A 114 23.80 -5.80 3.10
CA ALA A 114 24.83 -4.79 2.85
C ALA A 114 25.81 -4.58 4.03
N GLY A 115 25.63 -5.33 5.15
CA GLY A 115 26.49 -5.26 6.33
C GLY A 115 26.24 -4.04 7.23
N ASN A 116 25.10 -3.39 7.09
CA ASN A 116 24.76 -2.21 7.90
C ASN A 116 24.27 -2.61 9.29
N ALA A 117 24.46 -1.69 10.25
CA ALA A 117 24.09 -1.92 11.65
C ALA A 117 22.57 -1.92 11.85
N ILE A 118 22.10 -2.74 12.78
CA ILE A 118 20.74 -2.74 13.34
C ILE A 118 20.81 -2.48 14.84
N THR A 119 19.69 -2.10 15.45
CA THR A 119 19.60 -1.80 16.88
C THR A 119 18.25 -2.22 17.44
N SER A 120 18.15 -2.30 18.76
CA SER A 120 16.89 -2.37 19.51
C SER A 120 16.59 -1.08 20.28
N GLU A 121 17.41 -0.03 20.12
CA GLU A 121 17.26 1.25 20.81
C GLU A 121 16.10 2.06 20.22
N ILE A 122 15.07 2.31 21.03
CA ILE A 122 13.91 3.11 20.62
C ILE A 122 14.31 4.60 20.62
N PRO A 123 14.16 5.31 19.49
CA PRO A 123 14.58 6.71 19.42
C PRO A 123 13.67 7.61 20.26
N ALA A 124 14.27 8.62 20.89
CA ALA A 124 13.54 9.72 21.50
C ALA A 124 13.13 10.73 20.42
N LEU A 125 11.84 10.96 20.28
CA LEU A 125 11.26 11.84 19.25
C LEU A 125 10.75 13.13 19.85
N GLN A 126 10.84 14.22 19.08
CA GLN A 126 10.20 15.49 19.39
C GLN A 126 8.97 15.66 18.52
N SER A 127 7.83 15.90 19.16
CA SER A 127 6.59 16.14 18.43
C SER A 127 6.66 17.41 17.58
N LYS A 128 6.07 17.34 16.39
CA LYS A 128 5.92 18.43 15.43
C LYS A 128 4.47 18.62 15.03
N ASN A 129 4.20 19.68 14.28
CA ASN A 129 2.86 19.97 13.76
C ASN A 129 2.83 19.69 12.26
N TYR A 130 2.09 18.68 11.85
CA TYR A 130 1.87 18.35 10.43
C TYR A 130 0.58 19.01 9.92
N LYS A 131 0.64 19.65 8.76
CA LYS A 131 -0.50 20.27 8.08
C LYS A 131 -0.87 19.46 6.84
N ALA A 132 -1.89 18.62 6.95
CA ALA A 132 -2.34 17.80 5.85
C ALA A 132 -3.01 18.64 4.74
N LYS A 133 -2.82 18.19 3.48
CA LYS A 133 -3.58 18.61 2.32
C LYS A 133 -4.18 17.36 1.69
N PHE A 134 -5.33 16.96 2.19
CA PHE A 134 -5.98 15.73 1.76
C PHE A 134 -6.39 15.77 0.29
N GLN A 135 -6.15 14.67 -0.44
CA GLN A 135 -6.42 14.50 -1.87
C GLN A 135 -7.53 13.45 -2.05
N GLU A 136 -8.78 13.88 -1.86
CA GLU A 136 -9.97 13.01 -1.94
C GLU A 136 -10.16 12.39 -3.33
N ASP A 137 -9.70 13.06 -4.36
CA ASP A 137 -9.76 12.60 -5.75
C ASP A 137 -8.97 11.32 -6.04
N LYS A 138 -8.09 10.92 -5.13
CA LYS A 138 -7.32 9.67 -5.22
C LYS A 138 -8.06 8.43 -4.73
N ILE A 139 -9.25 8.59 -4.18
CA ILE A 139 -10.00 7.51 -3.54
C ILE A 139 -11.33 7.31 -4.25
N VAL A 140 -11.72 6.06 -4.42
CA VAL A 140 -13.06 5.69 -4.91
C VAL A 140 -13.67 4.65 -3.97
N ASP A 141 -14.99 4.74 -3.80
CA ASP A 141 -15.78 3.76 -3.06
C ASP A 141 -16.34 2.66 -3.99
N MET A 142 -16.95 1.64 -3.40
CA MET A 142 -17.54 0.49 -4.11
C MET A 142 -18.57 0.93 -5.15
N LYS A 143 -19.43 1.89 -4.82
CA LYS A 143 -20.46 2.38 -5.73
C LYS A 143 -19.83 3.05 -6.96
N THR A 144 -18.83 3.90 -6.74
CA THR A 144 -18.07 4.57 -7.81
C THR A 144 -17.35 3.54 -8.70
N VAL A 145 -16.75 2.50 -8.11
CA VAL A 145 -16.12 1.41 -8.89
C VAL A 145 -17.13 0.75 -9.80
N ARG A 146 -18.29 0.33 -9.27
CA ARG A 146 -19.37 -0.28 -10.06
C ARG A 146 -19.82 0.58 -11.23
N GLU A 147 -20.06 1.88 -10.98
CA GLU A 147 -20.50 2.83 -11.99
C GLU A 147 -19.43 3.05 -13.08
N LYS A 148 -18.17 3.19 -12.68
CA LYS A 148 -17.07 3.48 -13.61
C LYS A 148 -16.67 2.27 -14.46
N VAL A 149 -16.63 1.07 -13.88
CA VAL A 149 -16.35 -0.18 -14.61
C VAL A 149 -17.44 -0.43 -15.66
N ALA A 150 -18.70 -0.20 -15.33
CA ALA A 150 -19.82 -0.36 -16.25
C ALA A 150 -19.72 0.55 -17.51
N VAL A 151 -18.97 1.65 -17.45
CA VAL A 151 -18.72 2.54 -18.59
C VAL A 151 -17.31 2.38 -19.21
N GLY A 152 -16.56 1.35 -18.77
CA GLY A 152 -15.28 0.96 -19.38
C GLY A 152 -14.03 1.54 -18.72
N THR A 153 -14.14 2.17 -17.53
CA THR A 153 -12.95 2.59 -16.78
C THR A 153 -12.12 1.37 -16.41
N LYS A 154 -10.80 1.46 -16.58
CA LYS A 154 -9.88 0.37 -16.26
C LYS A 154 -9.83 0.10 -14.76
N LEU A 155 -10.12 -1.13 -14.37
CA LEU A 155 -9.94 -1.64 -13.02
C LEU A 155 -8.82 -2.66 -12.99
N ILE A 156 -7.85 -2.47 -12.10
CA ILE A 156 -6.74 -3.40 -11.87
C ILE A 156 -6.99 -4.15 -10.57
N ASP A 157 -6.86 -5.49 -10.61
CA ASP A 157 -6.73 -6.33 -9.43
C ASP A 157 -5.25 -6.69 -9.22
N SER A 158 -4.70 -6.23 -8.10
CA SER A 158 -3.28 -6.43 -7.75
C SER A 158 -3.00 -7.74 -7.02
N ARG A 159 -4.00 -8.60 -6.78
CA ARG A 159 -3.77 -9.92 -6.14
C ARG A 159 -2.92 -10.82 -7.03
N THR A 160 -2.41 -11.91 -6.46
CA THR A 160 -1.79 -12.98 -7.24
C THR A 160 -2.81 -13.61 -8.19
N GLU A 161 -2.33 -14.11 -9.33
CA GLU A 161 -3.15 -14.62 -10.41
C GLU A 161 -4.10 -15.74 -9.96
N ASP A 162 -3.61 -16.70 -9.17
CA ASP A 162 -4.40 -17.79 -8.59
C ASP A 162 -5.60 -17.30 -7.78
N ARG A 163 -5.43 -16.20 -7.05
CA ARG A 163 -6.52 -15.57 -6.28
C ARG A 163 -7.49 -14.81 -7.19
N TYR A 164 -6.97 -14.14 -8.21
CA TYR A 164 -7.78 -13.42 -9.20
C TYR A 164 -8.67 -14.39 -9.99
N LEU A 165 -8.10 -15.47 -10.52
CA LEU A 165 -8.82 -16.51 -11.27
C LEU A 165 -9.86 -17.24 -10.42
N GLY A 166 -9.72 -17.24 -9.11
CA GLY A 166 -10.58 -17.96 -8.18
C GLY A 166 -10.14 -19.40 -7.92
N ASP A 167 -8.96 -19.79 -8.39
CA ASP A 167 -8.39 -21.13 -8.18
C ASP A 167 -8.00 -21.39 -6.72
N PHE A 168 -7.57 -20.31 -6.04
CA PHE A 168 -7.15 -20.38 -4.64
C PHE A 168 -7.47 -19.09 -3.90
N GLU A 169 -8.35 -19.13 -2.88
CA GLU A 169 -8.65 -17.96 -2.03
C GLU A 169 -8.64 -18.35 -0.54
N PRO A 170 -7.48 -18.17 0.12
CA PRO A 170 -7.33 -18.57 1.51
C PRO A 170 -7.89 -17.59 2.54
N LEU A 171 -8.24 -16.35 2.13
CA LEU A 171 -8.59 -15.27 3.05
C LEU A 171 -10.08 -14.92 3.07
N TYR A 172 -10.83 -15.30 2.03
CA TYR A 172 -12.24 -14.91 1.88
C TYR A 172 -13.14 -16.10 1.60
N SER A 173 -14.43 -15.94 1.90
CA SER A 173 -15.46 -16.96 1.66
C SER A 173 -15.89 -17.07 0.20
N LYS A 174 -15.56 -16.09 -0.63
CA LYS A 174 -15.86 -16.04 -2.06
C LYS A 174 -14.56 -15.92 -2.84
N ALA A 175 -14.39 -16.70 -3.90
CA ALA A 175 -13.25 -16.68 -4.80
C ALA A 175 -13.61 -15.98 -6.12
N GLY A 176 -12.60 -15.53 -6.87
CA GLY A 176 -12.76 -14.81 -8.14
C GLY A 176 -12.41 -13.34 -8.03
N HIS A 177 -12.91 -12.49 -8.93
CA HIS A 177 -12.57 -11.08 -9.02
C HIS A 177 -13.80 -10.21 -9.30
N ILE A 178 -13.60 -8.91 -9.21
CA ILE A 178 -14.61 -7.89 -9.57
C ILE A 178 -14.81 -7.93 -11.08
N PRO A 179 -16.05 -8.02 -11.59
CA PRO A 179 -16.33 -8.06 -13.02
C PRO A 179 -15.63 -6.92 -13.79
N GLY A 180 -14.98 -7.27 -14.90
CA GLY A 180 -14.22 -6.34 -15.73
C GLY A 180 -12.88 -5.88 -15.17
N ALA A 181 -12.43 -6.39 -14.02
CA ALA A 181 -11.09 -6.17 -13.52
C ALA A 181 -10.07 -6.97 -14.35
N LYS A 182 -8.84 -6.42 -14.54
CA LYS A 182 -7.71 -7.13 -15.12
C LYS A 182 -6.65 -7.38 -14.08
N ASN A 183 -6.04 -8.57 -14.11
CA ASN A 183 -4.99 -8.91 -13.17
C ASN A 183 -3.65 -8.26 -13.54
N TYR A 184 -3.10 -7.52 -12.60
CA TYR A 184 -1.73 -7.02 -12.59
C TYR A 184 -1.14 -7.34 -11.23
N SER A 185 -0.69 -8.58 -11.05
CA SER A 185 -0.16 -9.03 -9.76
C SER A 185 0.91 -8.07 -9.23
N TRP A 186 0.73 -7.61 -7.98
CA TRP A 186 1.71 -6.73 -7.34
C TRP A 186 3.13 -7.32 -7.29
N ARG A 187 3.24 -8.65 -7.34
CA ARG A 187 4.54 -9.32 -7.38
C ARG A 187 5.25 -9.20 -8.72
N ALA A 188 4.51 -8.98 -9.79
CA ALA A 188 5.07 -8.89 -11.13
C ALA A 188 5.83 -7.57 -11.40
N VAL A 189 5.77 -6.59 -10.49
CA VAL A 189 6.64 -5.42 -10.54
C VAL A 189 7.99 -5.65 -9.86
N LEU A 190 8.20 -6.83 -9.28
CA LEU A 190 9.45 -7.26 -8.66
C LEU A 190 10.10 -8.35 -9.50
N SER A 191 11.43 -8.38 -9.53
CA SER A 191 12.22 -9.47 -10.10
C SER A 191 12.14 -10.72 -9.20
N GLU A 192 12.68 -11.84 -9.66
CA GLU A 192 12.81 -13.08 -8.87
C GLU A 192 13.61 -12.86 -7.56
N ASN A 193 14.51 -11.89 -7.54
CA ASN A 193 15.29 -11.54 -6.36
C ASN A 193 14.58 -10.52 -5.44
N GLY A 194 13.34 -10.13 -5.74
CA GLY A 194 12.57 -9.16 -4.96
C GLY A 194 12.94 -7.69 -5.20
N GLU A 195 13.79 -7.41 -6.20
CA GLU A 195 14.13 -6.03 -6.57
C GLU A 195 13.06 -5.45 -7.52
N TRP A 196 12.81 -4.16 -7.42
CA TRP A 196 11.90 -3.47 -8.33
C TRP A 196 12.37 -3.56 -9.77
N LEU A 197 11.45 -3.93 -10.68
CA LEU A 197 11.67 -3.79 -12.12
C LEU A 197 11.89 -2.31 -12.44
N LYS A 198 12.81 -2.03 -13.37
CA LYS A 198 13.19 -0.65 -13.75
C LYS A 198 13.11 -0.47 -15.27
N GLY A 199 12.89 0.77 -15.70
CA GLY A 199 12.90 1.15 -17.10
C GLY A 199 11.95 0.32 -17.95
N LYS A 200 12.46 -0.23 -19.06
CA LYS A 200 11.66 -0.92 -20.06
C LYS A 200 10.87 -2.12 -19.53
N ALA A 201 11.44 -2.91 -18.62
CA ALA A 201 10.75 -4.08 -18.07
C ALA A 201 9.48 -3.69 -17.29
N LEU A 202 9.54 -2.61 -16.51
CA LEU A 202 8.37 -2.10 -15.80
C LEU A 202 7.36 -1.45 -16.77
N GLU A 203 7.84 -0.75 -17.80
CA GLU A 203 6.98 -0.17 -18.85
C GLU A 203 6.23 -1.26 -19.64
N GLU A 204 6.91 -2.37 -20.00
CA GLU A 204 6.31 -3.50 -20.72
C GLU A 204 5.21 -4.17 -19.88
N HIS A 205 5.38 -4.26 -18.55
CA HIS A 205 4.37 -4.85 -17.67
C HIS A 205 3.02 -4.10 -17.71
N PHE A 206 3.04 -2.78 -17.88
CA PHE A 206 1.83 -1.94 -17.93
C PHE A 206 1.52 -1.41 -19.34
N SER A 207 2.10 -2.02 -20.40
CA SER A 207 2.01 -1.49 -21.76
C SER A 207 0.60 -1.41 -22.33
N ASP A 208 -0.34 -2.22 -21.81
CA ASP A 208 -1.74 -2.23 -22.24
C ASP A 208 -2.60 -1.12 -21.58
N LEU A 209 -1.99 -0.32 -20.70
CA LEU A 209 -2.66 0.78 -20.02
C LEU A 209 -2.27 2.12 -20.63
N ASP A 210 -3.26 2.98 -20.84
CA ASP A 210 -3.02 4.35 -21.30
C ASP A 210 -2.68 5.26 -20.10
N LYS A 211 -1.60 6.05 -20.24
CA LYS A 211 -1.12 6.95 -19.17
C LYS A 211 -2.03 8.13 -18.90
N ASP A 212 -2.89 8.49 -19.85
CA ASP A 212 -3.80 9.62 -19.73
C ASP A 212 -5.22 9.19 -19.31
N GLU A 213 -5.54 7.90 -19.35
CA GLU A 213 -6.82 7.36 -18.86
C GLU A 213 -6.86 7.24 -17.32
N GLU A 214 -8.08 7.21 -16.79
CA GLU A 214 -8.29 6.90 -15.37
C GLU A 214 -8.13 5.41 -15.12
N ILE A 215 -7.32 5.08 -14.11
CA ILE A 215 -7.10 3.71 -13.67
C ILE A 215 -7.51 3.59 -12.21
N ILE A 216 -8.40 2.65 -11.92
CA ILE A 216 -8.75 2.26 -10.55
C ILE A 216 -7.91 1.04 -10.18
N VAL A 217 -7.28 1.07 -9.03
CA VAL A 217 -6.44 -0.03 -8.54
C VAL A 217 -7.05 -0.62 -7.27
N SER A 218 -7.25 -1.93 -7.28
CA SER A 218 -7.77 -2.71 -6.17
C SER A 218 -6.84 -3.90 -5.86
N CYS A 219 -7.10 -4.58 -4.77
CA CYS A 219 -6.49 -5.87 -4.44
C CYS A 219 -7.42 -6.70 -3.55
N GLY A 220 -6.92 -7.37 -2.53
CA GLY A 220 -7.76 -8.04 -1.53
C GLY A 220 -8.38 -7.06 -0.52
N TYR A 221 -7.58 -6.14 0.01
CA TYR A 221 -7.95 -5.24 1.11
C TYR A 221 -7.22 -3.89 1.08
N GLY A 222 -6.84 -3.40 -0.10
CA GLY A 222 -6.30 -2.05 -0.30
C GLY A 222 -4.85 -1.84 0.16
N VAL A 223 -4.08 -2.89 0.41
CA VAL A 223 -2.67 -2.79 0.83
C VAL A 223 -1.75 -3.03 -0.37
N SER A 224 -1.75 -4.22 -0.98
CA SER A 224 -0.88 -4.53 -2.12
C SER A 224 -1.22 -3.74 -3.39
N ALA A 225 -2.44 -3.20 -3.51
CA ALA A 225 -2.79 -2.23 -4.56
C ALA A 225 -1.85 -1.02 -4.59
N CYS A 226 -1.35 -0.58 -3.43
CA CYS A 226 -0.45 0.56 -3.32
C CYS A 226 0.91 0.31 -4.01
N VAL A 227 1.33 -0.95 -4.17
CA VAL A 227 2.56 -1.31 -4.92
C VAL A 227 2.39 -0.96 -6.40
N ASN A 228 1.27 -1.38 -7.02
CA ASN A 228 0.99 -1.02 -8.41
C ASN A 228 0.77 0.48 -8.60
N ILE A 229 0.15 1.17 -7.63
CA ILE A 229 0.01 2.63 -7.68
C ILE A 229 1.38 3.32 -7.68
N LEU A 230 2.30 2.86 -6.83
CA LEU A 230 3.67 3.38 -6.78
C LEU A 230 4.40 3.16 -8.11
N ALA A 231 4.30 1.96 -8.69
CA ALA A 231 4.88 1.62 -9.98
C ALA A 231 4.33 2.49 -11.13
N LEU A 232 3.00 2.56 -11.25
CA LEU A 232 2.32 3.38 -12.26
C LEU A 232 2.69 4.86 -12.13
N LYS A 233 2.72 5.39 -10.90
CA LYS A 233 3.14 6.76 -10.67
C LYS A 233 4.60 7.00 -11.09
N GLY A 234 5.49 6.06 -10.79
CA GLY A 234 6.89 6.09 -11.23
C GLY A 234 7.04 6.12 -12.75
N LEU A 235 6.13 5.49 -13.49
CA LEU A 235 6.05 5.49 -14.95
C LEU A 235 5.34 6.73 -15.54
N GLY A 236 4.84 7.66 -14.69
CA GLY A 236 4.23 8.91 -15.12
C GLY A 236 2.73 8.85 -15.41
N TYR A 237 2.03 7.78 -15.01
CA TYR A 237 0.57 7.74 -15.01
C TYR A 237 0.02 8.80 -14.05
N LYS A 238 -1.02 9.55 -14.45
CA LYS A 238 -1.47 10.74 -13.72
C LYS A 238 -2.77 10.53 -12.96
N ASN A 239 -3.69 9.76 -13.53
CA ASN A 239 -5.05 9.61 -13.03
C ASN A 239 -5.26 8.22 -12.42
N ILE A 240 -4.61 7.97 -11.28
CA ILE A 240 -4.64 6.68 -10.58
C ILE A 240 -5.45 6.84 -9.31
N LYS A 241 -6.43 5.96 -9.11
CA LYS A 241 -7.29 5.95 -7.93
C LYS A 241 -7.19 4.63 -7.19
N LEU A 242 -7.20 4.70 -5.87
CA LEU A 242 -7.29 3.52 -5.03
C LEU A 242 -8.75 3.22 -4.69
N TYR A 243 -9.17 1.96 -4.86
CA TYR A 243 -10.34 1.41 -4.19
C TYR A 243 -9.87 0.71 -2.90
N PRO A 244 -9.90 1.38 -1.73
CA PRO A 244 -9.31 0.84 -0.51
C PRO A 244 -10.05 -0.38 0.03
N GLY A 245 -11.37 -0.45 -0.13
CA GLY A 245 -12.19 -1.60 0.28
C GLY A 245 -11.86 -2.86 -0.50
N SER A 246 -11.52 -2.71 -1.79
CA SER A 246 -11.04 -3.78 -2.65
C SER A 246 -12.00 -4.99 -2.71
N PHE A 247 -11.48 -6.18 -3.02
CA PHE A 247 -12.29 -7.39 -3.14
C PHE A 247 -13.02 -7.75 -1.85
N SER A 248 -12.41 -7.53 -0.67
CA SER A 248 -13.06 -7.81 0.62
C SER A 248 -14.31 -6.97 0.88
N ASP A 249 -14.31 -5.71 0.42
CA ASP A 249 -15.51 -4.86 0.47
C ASP A 249 -16.52 -5.28 -0.60
N TRP A 250 -16.07 -5.50 -1.83
CA TRP A 250 -16.93 -5.92 -2.94
C TRP A 250 -17.79 -7.12 -2.62
N ILE A 251 -17.17 -8.18 -2.09
CA ILE A 251 -17.87 -9.44 -1.73
C ILE A 251 -18.74 -9.34 -0.48
N SER A 252 -18.61 -8.29 0.32
CA SER A 252 -19.44 -8.03 1.49
C SER A 252 -20.85 -7.56 1.13
N HIS A 253 -21.07 -7.16 -0.12
CA HIS A 253 -22.33 -6.75 -0.70
C HIS A 253 -22.91 -7.90 -1.51
N ASP A 254 -24.03 -8.44 -1.06
CA ASP A 254 -24.63 -9.66 -1.63
C ASP A 254 -25.12 -9.47 -3.08
N GLU A 255 -25.42 -8.22 -3.47
CA GLU A 255 -25.84 -7.85 -4.82
C GLU A 255 -24.69 -7.76 -5.83
N ASN A 256 -23.44 -7.84 -5.39
CA ASN A 256 -22.28 -7.74 -6.29
C ASN A 256 -21.98 -9.10 -6.91
N GLU A 257 -21.86 -9.09 -8.23
CA GLU A 257 -21.42 -10.24 -9.01
C GLU A 257 -19.89 -10.44 -8.89
N ILE A 258 -19.44 -11.66 -9.17
CA ILE A 258 -18.05 -12.09 -9.14
C ILE A 258 -17.78 -12.87 -10.42
N GLU A 259 -16.67 -12.63 -11.05
CA GLU A 259 -16.16 -13.39 -12.19
C GLU A 259 -15.07 -14.38 -11.75
N LEU A 260 -14.96 -15.48 -12.50
CA LEU A 260 -13.97 -16.54 -12.33
C LEU A 260 -13.23 -16.76 -13.66
N GLY A 261 -11.98 -17.17 -13.58
CA GLY A 261 -11.16 -17.46 -14.77
C GLY A 261 -10.64 -16.21 -15.44
N GLU A 262 -10.08 -16.40 -16.64
CA GLU A 262 -9.70 -15.32 -17.55
C GLU A 262 -10.90 -14.94 -18.43
N ASP A 263 -11.08 -13.65 -18.74
CA ASP A 263 -12.06 -13.16 -19.73
C ASP A 263 -11.69 -13.49 -21.17
#